data_871b85eb79f2036aa89141497bd35d37
#
_entry.id   871b85eb79f2036aa89141497bd35d37
#
_cell.length_a   1.000
_cell.length_b   1.000
_cell.length_c   1.000
_cell.angle_alpha   90.00
_cell.angle_beta   90.00
_cell.angle_gamma   90.00
#
_symmetry.space_group_name_H-M   'P 1'
#
loop_
_entity.id
_entity.type
_entity.pdbx_description
1 polymer ?
#
loop_
_entity_poly.entity_id
_entity_poly.type
_entity_poly.pdbx_seq_one_letter_code
_entity_poly.pdbx_strand_id
1 'polypeptide(L)'
;GNQGEIVIVDADEAPSCRALRVGLLEELSLSNMDVDDSFWFTGSQVGDTLIRNVVSYLTNHPNCKYVFVAYDPAAAVIVEGLNQAGMNDVKVISVLGIQQNIEYIREGNVQVATAAYDNNYMGYAVIDQYIRYLNNLAYYEPLGENLPYTILDSTNLPAQGSDWNALSYFDYEAEFWSLWK
;
A
#
# COMPACT_ATOMS: atom_id res chain seq x y z
N GLY A 1 1.85 20.93 -8.99
CA GLY A 1 0.67 21.24 -8.34
C GLY A 1 -0.05 20.08 -7.74
N ASN A 2 -0.73 20.31 -6.66
CA ASN A 2 -1.57 19.35 -5.95
C ASN A 2 -3.03 19.59 -6.40
N GLN A 3 -3.33 19.31 -7.66
CA GLN A 3 -4.66 19.51 -8.24
C GLN A 3 -5.05 18.31 -9.08
N GLY A 4 -6.31 17.93 -9.07
CA GLY A 4 -6.89 16.83 -9.83
C GLY A 4 -8.01 16.14 -9.07
N GLU A 5 -8.58 15.10 -9.66
CA GLU A 5 -9.59 14.26 -9.04
C GLU A 5 -8.95 12.91 -8.68
N ILE A 6 -9.17 12.47 -7.43
CA ILE A 6 -8.72 11.18 -6.91
C ILE A 6 -9.88 10.39 -6.35
N VAL A 7 -9.96 9.10 -6.69
CA VAL A 7 -10.88 8.16 -6.04
C VAL A 7 -10.10 7.27 -5.07
N ILE A 8 -10.69 7.08 -3.89
CA ILE A 8 -10.18 6.15 -2.88
C ILE A 8 -10.95 4.82 -3.00
N VAL A 9 -10.26 3.79 -3.47
CA VAL A 9 -10.78 2.41 -3.59
C VAL A 9 -10.41 1.66 -2.32
N ASP A 10 -11.31 1.67 -1.35
CA ASP A 10 -11.04 1.21 0.01
C ASP A 10 -11.68 -0.14 0.34
N ALA A 11 -11.08 -0.87 1.30
CA ALA A 11 -11.58 -2.15 1.81
C ALA A 11 -12.24 -1.95 3.18
N ASP A 12 -13.58 -1.98 3.22
CA ASP A 12 -14.35 -1.69 4.44
C ASP A 12 -14.15 -2.72 5.57
N GLU A 13 -13.86 -3.96 5.22
CA GLU A 13 -13.76 -5.08 6.18
C GLU A 13 -12.46 -5.09 7.00
N ALA A 14 -11.44 -4.33 6.62
CA ALA A 14 -10.14 -4.33 7.28
C ALA A 14 -9.94 -3.08 8.17
N PRO A 15 -9.79 -3.23 9.50
CA PRO A 15 -9.54 -2.09 10.39
C PRO A 15 -8.28 -1.28 10.03
N SER A 16 -7.24 -1.94 9.52
CA SER A 16 -6.02 -1.27 9.05
C SER A 16 -6.28 -0.35 7.85
N CYS A 17 -7.13 -0.76 6.91
CA CYS A 17 -7.51 0.08 5.78
C CYS A 17 -8.28 1.33 6.23
N ARG A 18 -9.18 1.19 7.22
CA ARG A 18 -9.86 2.35 7.80
C ARG A 18 -8.91 3.34 8.46
N ALA A 19 -7.91 2.86 9.21
CA ALA A 19 -6.89 3.71 9.81
C ALA A 19 -6.03 4.42 8.74
N LEU A 20 -5.63 3.69 7.70
CA LEU A 20 -4.91 4.23 6.55
C LEU A 20 -5.71 5.35 5.85
N ARG A 21 -7.01 5.12 5.64
CA ARG A 21 -7.90 6.10 5.02
C ARG A 21 -7.99 7.40 5.81
N VAL A 22 -8.01 7.34 7.14
CA VAL A 22 -8.03 8.56 7.99
C VAL A 22 -6.80 9.42 7.69
N GLY A 23 -5.58 8.85 7.77
CA GLY A 23 -4.35 9.58 7.49
C GLY A 23 -4.30 10.11 6.04
N LEU A 24 -4.76 9.31 5.06
CA LEU A 24 -4.83 9.75 3.67
C LEU A 24 -5.76 10.97 3.49
N LEU A 25 -6.95 10.95 4.09
CA LEU A 25 -7.90 12.07 4.00
C LEU A 25 -7.38 13.31 4.73
N GLU A 26 -6.69 13.16 5.85
CA GLU A 26 -6.03 14.28 6.55
C GLU A 26 -5.02 14.97 5.62
N GLU A 27 -4.13 14.22 4.99
CA GLU A 27 -3.14 14.78 4.05
C GLU A 27 -3.79 15.38 2.79
N LEU A 28 -4.77 14.70 2.21
CA LEU A 28 -5.48 15.22 1.02
C LEU A 28 -6.26 16.51 1.33
N SER A 29 -6.74 16.69 2.56
CA SER A 29 -7.42 17.92 2.99
C SER A 29 -6.52 19.16 2.93
N LEU A 30 -5.20 18.98 2.93
CA LEU A 30 -4.19 20.03 2.80
C LEU A 30 -3.86 20.36 1.32
N SER A 31 -4.46 19.63 0.39
CA SER A 31 -4.28 19.78 -1.05
C SER A 31 -5.46 20.49 -1.72
N ASN A 32 -5.36 20.70 -3.04
CA ASN A 32 -6.48 21.14 -3.87
C ASN A 32 -7.03 19.98 -4.73
N MET A 33 -6.91 18.74 -4.22
CA MET A 33 -7.48 17.57 -4.86
C MET A 33 -8.98 17.50 -4.60
N ASP A 34 -9.76 17.16 -5.62
CA ASP A 34 -11.15 16.75 -5.48
C ASP A 34 -11.16 15.25 -5.14
N VAL A 35 -11.70 14.89 -3.98
CA VAL A 35 -11.55 13.56 -3.39
C VAL A 35 -12.90 12.85 -3.36
N ASP A 36 -13.03 11.73 -4.09
CA ASP A 36 -14.13 10.79 -3.92
C ASP A 36 -13.68 9.62 -3.01
N ASP A 37 -14.26 9.54 -1.83
CA ASP A 37 -14.00 8.52 -0.83
C ASP A 37 -15.17 7.53 -0.65
N SER A 38 -16.11 7.52 -1.60
CA SER A 38 -17.33 6.70 -1.55
C SER A 38 -17.17 5.30 -2.14
N PHE A 39 -16.02 4.98 -2.75
CA PHE A 39 -15.82 3.71 -3.44
C PHE A 39 -15.29 2.63 -2.49
N TRP A 40 -16.14 1.63 -2.19
CA TRP A 40 -15.83 0.53 -1.27
C TRP A 40 -15.89 -0.83 -1.96
N PHE A 41 -15.01 -1.75 -1.53
CA PHE A 41 -15.05 -3.14 -1.96
C PHE A 41 -14.78 -4.09 -0.79
N THR A 42 -15.09 -5.38 -0.99
CA THR A 42 -14.74 -6.47 -0.07
C THR A 42 -13.75 -7.42 -0.74
N GLY A 43 -13.01 -8.22 0.05
CA GLY A 43 -12.05 -9.18 -0.48
C GLY A 43 -12.63 -10.15 -1.50
N SER A 44 -13.91 -10.52 -1.36
CA SER A 44 -14.63 -11.38 -2.32
C SER A 44 -14.88 -10.73 -3.69
N GLN A 45 -14.73 -9.41 -3.80
CA GLN A 45 -14.90 -8.67 -5.05
C GLN A 45 -13.59 -8.46 -5.81
N VAL A 46 -12.44 -8.78 -5.20
CA VAL A 46 -11.12 -8.69 -5.85
C VAL A 46 -11.06 -9.65 -7.03
N GLY A 47 -10.86 -9.11 -8.23
CA GLY A 47 -10.93 -9.81 -9.51
C GLY A 47 -11.83 -9.05 -10.49
N ASP A 48 -12.49 -9.77 -11.39
CA ASP A 48 -13.31 -9.20 -12.47
C ASP A 48 -14.37 -8.19 -12.00
N THR A 49 -14.94 -8.41 -10.81
CA THR A 49 -15.94 -7.49 -10.26
C THR A 49 -15.32 -6.15 -9.91
N LEU A 50 -14.17 -6.14 -9.24
CA LEU A 50 -13.46 -4.91 -8.90
C LEU A 50 -12.97 -4.18 -10.14
N ILE A 51 -12.40 -4.90 -11.11
CA ILE A 51 -12.01 -4.35 -12.43
C ILE A 51 -13.18 -3.61 -13.07
N ARG A 52 -14.31 -4.30 -13.27
CA ARG A 52 -15.49 -3.69 -13.91
C ARG A 52 -15.96 -2.44 -13.18
N ASN A 53 -16.01 -2.50 -11.87
CA ASN A 53 -16.49 -1.37 -11.07
C ASN A 53 -15.56 -0.16 -11.20
N VAL A 54 -14.24 -0.34 -11.08
CA VAL A 54 -13.27 0.76 -11.18
C VAL A 54 -13.22 1.32 -12.61
N VAL A 55 -13.18 0.47 -13.63
CA VAL A 55 -13.20 0.91 -15.04
C VAL A 55 -14.49 1.66 -15.36
N SER A 56 -15.64 1.16 -14.89
CA SER A 56 -16.92 1.85 -15.08
C SER A 56 -16.95 3.20 -14.36
N TYR A 57 -16.45 3.26 -13.13
CA TYR A 57 -16.34 4.50 -12.38
C TYR A 57 -15.52 5.54 -13.15
N LEU A 58 -14.30 5.20 -13.56
CA LEU A 58 -13.40 6.10 -14.28
C LEU A 58 -13.94 6.51 -15.66
N THR A 59 -14.68 5.63 -16.32
CA THR A 59 -15.36 5.96 -17.58
C THR A 59 -16.42 7.06 -17.39
N ASN A 60 -17.13 7.03 -16.26
CA ASN A 60 -18.14 8.03 -15.91
C ASN A 60 -17.55 9.31 -15.28
N HIS A 61 -16.28 9.25 -14.82
CA HIS A 61 -15.54 10.35 -14.21
C HIS A 61 -14.22 10.59 -14.98
N PRO A 62 -14.29 11.09 -16.24
CA PRO A 62 -13.11 11.15 -17.13
C PRO A 62 -12.00 12.10 -16.65
N ASN A 63 -12.31 12.99 -15.71
CA ASN A 63 -11.33 13.89 -15.09
C ASN A 63 -10.58 13.24 -13.93
N CYS A 64 -11.12 12.15 -13.34
CA CYS A 64 -10.46 11.40 -12.27
C CYS A 64 -9.26 10.64 -12.85
N LYS A 65 -8.04 11.10 -12.52
CA LYS A 65 -6.79 10.55 -13.03
C LYS A 65 -5.95 9.87 -11.96
N TYR A 66 -6.38 9.92 -10.72
CA TYR A 66 -5.67 9.31 -9.60
C TYR A 66 -6.56 8.30 -8.89
N VAL A 67 -6.01 7.13 -8.60
CA VAL A 67 -6.67 6.04 -7.89
C VAL A 67 -5.78 5.62 -6.73
N PHE A 68 -6.24 5.82 -5.51
CA PHE A 68 -5.63 5.21 -4.36
C PHE A 68 -6.31 3.87 -4.07
N VAL A 69 -5.53 2.81 -3.83
CA VAL A 69 -6.04 1.47 -3.53
C VAL A 69 -5.50 1.02 -2.18
N ALA A 70 -6.37 0.54 -1.30
CA ALA A 70 -6.08 0.22 0.08
C ALA A 70 -4.94 -0.80 0.28
N TYR A 71 -4.69 -1.71 -0.69
CA TYR A 71 -3.58 -2.66 -0.64
C TYR A 71 -3.19 -3.20 -2.02
N ASP A 72 -1.94 -3.60 -2.15
CA ASP A 72 -1.31 -4.01 -3.41
C ASP A 72 -1.99 -5.16 -4.16
N PRO A 73 -2.47 -6.25 -3.54
CA PRO A 73 -3.17 -7.31 -4.29
C PRO A 73 -4.41 -6.81 -5.04
N ALA A 74 -5.17 -5.89 -4.47
CA ALA A 74 -6.30 -5.26 -5.17
C ALA A 74 -5.81 -4.27 -6.23
N ALA A 75 -4.74 -3.53 -5.96
CA ALA A 75 -4.12 -2.63 -6.92
C ALA A 75 -3.60 -3.37 -8.15
N ALA A 76 -2.96 -4.54 -7.98
CA ALA A 76 -2.49 -5.34 -9.09
C ALA A 76 -3.62 -5.71 -10.07
N VAL A 77 -4.75 -6.15 -9.54
CA VAL A 77 -5.94 -6.49 -10.33
C VAL A 77 -6.49 -5.25 -11.06
N ILE A 78 -6.53 -4.09 -10.40
CA ILE A 78 -6.98 -2.83 -11.00
C ILE A 78 -6.02 -2.38 -12.12
N VAL A 79 -4.71 -2.46 -11.90
CA VAL A 79 -3.67 -2.13 -12.90
C VAL A 79 -3.87 -2.96 -14.18
N GLU A 80 -4.07 -4.27 -14.05
CA GLU A 80 -4.34 -5.14 -15.18
C GLU A 80 -5.63 -4.71 -15.94
N GLY A 81 -6.70 -4.41 -15.19
CA GLY A 81 -7.95 -3.95 -15.77
C GLY A 81 -7.85 -2.62 -16.50
N LEU A 82 -7.11 -1.66 -15.94
CA LEU A 82 -6.88 -0.34 -16.55
C LEU A 82 -6.07 -0.46 -17.85
N ASN A 83 -5.02 -1.31 -17.85
CA ASN A 83 -4.24 -1.59 -19.05
C ASN A 83 -5.09 -2.22 -20.15
N GLN A 84 -5.92 -3.22 -19.82
CA GLN A 84 -6.84 -3.86 -20.78
C GLN A 84 -7.86 -2.86 -21.32
N ALA A 85 -8.31 -1.90 -20.51
CA ALA A 85 -9.23 -0.84 -20.93
C ALA A 85 -8.55 0.32 -21.68
N GLY A 86 -7.22 0.32 -21.80
CA GLY A 86 -6.45 1.39 -22.44
C GLY A 86 -6.41 2.70 -21.65
N MET A 87 -6.66 2.67 -20.34
CA MET A 87 -6.68 3.85 -19.46
C MET A 87 -5.27 4.22 -18.97
N ASN A 88 -4.33 4.45 -19.89
CA ASN A 88 -2.91 4.62 -19.61
C ASN A 88 -2.55 5.98 -18.94
N ASP A 89 -3.47 6.91 -18.90
CA ASP A 89 -3.32 8.23 -18.28
C ASP A 89 -3.75 8.27 -16.80
N VAL A 90 -4.33 7.18 -16.29
CA VAL A 90 -4.65 7.02 -14.87
C VAL A 90 -3.38 6.66 -14.09
N LYS A 91 -3.29 7.13 -12.84
CA LYS A 91 -2.18 6.86 -11.92
C LYS A 91 -2.67 6.14 -10.69
N VAL A 92 -2.16 4.94 -10.44
CA VAL A 92 -2.49 4.10 -9.30
C VAL A 92 -1.43 4.22 -8.22
N ILE A 93 -1.86 4.40 -6.98
CA ILE A 93 -1.03 4.42 -5.77
C ILE A 93 -1.61 3.40 -4.79
N SER A 94 -0.76 2.65 -4.10
CA SER A 94 -1.21 1.59 -3.20
C SER A 94 -0.32 1.44 -1.97
N VAL A 95 -0.55 0.38 -1.19
CA VAL A 95 0.19 0.10 0.05
C VAL A 95 0.52 -1.39 0.11
N LEU A 96 1.66 -1.75 0.60
CA LEU A 96 2.30 -2.98 1.05
C LEU A 96 3.71 -3.16 0.47
N GLY A 97 3.95 -2.86 -0.81
CA GLY A 97 5.23 -3.09 -1.47
C GLY A 97 5.43 -4.55 -1.91
N ILE A 98 4.41 -5.22 -2.47
CA ILE A 98 4.62 -6.56 -3.00
C ILE A 98 5.35 -6.53 -4.36
N GLN A 99 6.09 -7.60 -4.66
CA GLN A 99 6.97 -7.69 -5.82
C GLN A 99 6.26 -7.35 -7.13
N GLN A 100 5.05 -7.85 -7.34
CA GLN A 100 4.29 -7.60 -8.58
C GLN A 100 4.03 -6.10 -8.82
N ASN A 101 3.64 -5.38 -7.76
CA ASN A 101 3.36 -3.95 -7.83
C ASN A 101 4.64 -3.13 -8.04
N ILE A 102 5.76 -3.56 -7.45
CA ILE A 102 7.08 -2.98 -7.70
C ILE A 102 7.47 -3.12 -9.18
N GLU A 103 7.23 -4.29 -9.80
CA GLU A 103 7.50 -4.49 -11.23
C GLU A 103 6.60 -3.62 -12.11
N TYR A 104 5.32 -3.44 -11.78
CA TYR A 104 4.46 -2.51 -12.54
C TYR A 104 4.98 -1.07 -12.51
N ILE A 105 5.51 -0.61 -11.36
CA ILE A 105 6.14 0.72 -11.27
C ILE A 105 7.40 0.76 -12.13
N ARG A 106 8.22 -0.29 -12.12
CA ARG A 106 9.45 -0.41 -12.90
C ARG A 106 9.21 -0.37 -14.40
N GLU A 107 8.16 -1.03 -14.85
CA GLU A 107 7.75 -1.09 -16.27
C GLU A 107 7.17 0.23 -16.78
N GLY A 108 6.97 1.22 -15.90
CA GLY A 108 6.32 2.48 -16.27
C GLY A 108 4.84 2.32 -16.58
N ASN A 109 4.21 1.35 -15.92
CA ASN A 109 2.78 1.06 -16.00
C ASN A 109 1.94 2.19 -15.35
N VAL A 110 0.60 2.00 -15.28
CA VAL A 110 -0.29 2.95 -14.61
C VAL A 110 -0.03 3.04 -13.11
N GLN A 111 0.53 2.03 -12.47
CA GLN A 111 0.98 2.13 -11.09
C GLN A 111 2.24 2.98 -10.97
N VAL A 112 2.19 4.01 -10.12
CA VAL A 112 3.29 4.98 -10.00
C VAL A 112 4.00 4.94 -8.65
N ALA A 113 3.35 4.44 -7.60
CA ALA A 113 3.96 4.30 -6.28
C ALA A 113 3.25 3.26 -5.42
N THR A 114 3.95 2.77 -4.39
CA THR A 114 3.38 2.01 -3.28
C THR A 114 4.07 2.41 -1.97
N ALA A 115 3.29 2.55 -0.89
CA ALA A 115 3.84 2.70 0.46
C ALA A 115 4.20 1.30 0.98
N ALA A 116 5.49 1.01 0.99
CA ALA A 116 6.02 -0.31 1.26
C ALA A 116 6.56 -0.45 2.68
N TYR A 117 6.36 -1.61 3.31
CA TYR A 117 6.96 -1.99 4.58
C TYR A 117 7.38 -3.46 4.55
N ASP A 118 8.33 -3.82 5.40
CA ASP A 118 8.88 -5.17 5.44
C ASP A 118 8.00 -6.10 6.29
N ASN A 119 7.31 -7.03 5.62
CA ASN A 119 6.46 -8.02 6.29
C ASN A 119 7.28 -9.04 7.11
N ASN A 120 8.54 -9.31 6.75
CA ASN A 120 9.40 -10.18 7.53
C ASN A 120 9.77 -9.50 8.86
N TYR A 121 10.18 -8.22 8.82
CA TYR A 121 10.39 -7.44 10.04
C TYR A 121 9.16 -7.44 10.93
N MET A 122 7.97 -7.23 10.35
CA MET A 122 6.71 -7.27 11.11
C MET A 122 6.52 -8.61 11.82
N GLY A 123 6.88 -9.73 11.17
CA GLY A 123 6.86 -11.06 11.78
C GLY A 123 7.78 -11.17 12.99
N TYR A 124 9.02 -10.70 12.87
CA TYR A 124 9.98 -10.65 14.00
C TYR A 124 9.46 -9.77 15.13
N ALA A 125 8.96 -8.59 14.83
CA ALA A 125 8.41 -7.66 15.81
C ALA A 125 7.23 -8.26 16.60
N VAL A 126 6.32 -8.98 15.94
CA VAL A 126 5.22 -9.68 16.62
C VAL A 126 5.74 -10.75 17.57
N ILE A 127 6.75 -11.53 17.15
CA ILE A 127 7.38 -12.56 17.99
C ILE A 127 8.10 -11.92 19.18
N ASP A 128 8.80 -10.79 19.00
CA ASP A 128 9.45 -10.08 20.12
C ASP A 128 8.43 -9.63 21.16
N GLN A 129 7.32 -9.01 20.75
CA GLN A 129 6.25 -8.61 21.67
C GLN A 129 5.65 -9.83 22.41
N TYR A 130 5.54 -10.98 21.74
CA TYR A 130 5.05 -12.20 22.37
C TYR A 130 6.07 -12.77 23.39
N ILE A 131 7.37 -12.75 23.07
CA ILE A 131 8.44 -13.14 24.01
C ILE A 131 8.42 -12.23 25.23
N ARG A 132 8.25 -10.92 25.06
CA ARG A 132 8.09 -9.95 26.16
C ARG A 132 6.90 -10.30 27.06
N TYR A 133 5.75 -10.60 26.45
CA TYR A 133 4.57 -11.06 27.19
C TYR A 133 4.85 -12.28 28.04
N LEU A 134 5.47 -13.32 27.48
CA LEU A 134 5.77 -14.58 28.20
C LEU A 134 6.75 -14.38 29.36
N ASN A 135 7.64 -13.41 29.27
CA ASN A 135 8.67 -13.12 30.28
C ASN A 135 8.31 -11.97 31.20
N ASN A 136 7.09 -11.45 31.16
CA ASN A 136 6.63 -10.28 31.94
C ASN A 136 7.53 -9.06 31.75
N LEU A 137 8.07 -8.85 30.55
CA LEU A 137 8.83 -7.67 30.18
C LEU A 137 7.88 -6.54 29.69
N ALA A 138 8.34 -5.31 29.77
CA ALA A 138 7.59 -4.18 29.23
C ALA A 138 7.43 -4.29 27.70
N TYR A 139 6.22 -3.99 27.20
CA TYR A 139 5.98 -3.85 25.77
C TYR A 139 6.57 -2.54 25.25
N TYR A 140 6.81 -2.48 23.94
CA TYR A 140 7.07 -1.20 23.27
C TYR A 140 5.76 -0.47 23.02
N GLU A 141 5.47 0.52 23.85
CA GLU A 141 4.23 1.31 23.77
C GLU A 141 4.55 2.79 23.47
N PRO A 142 3.61 3.49 22.83
CA PRO A 142 2.31 3.06 22.30
C PRO A 142 2.39 2.46 20.88
N LEU A 143 3.52 2.54 20.20
CA LEU A 143 3.66 2.25 18.77
C LEU A 143 4.23 0.85 18.46
N GLY A 144 4.40 -0.02 19.49
CA GLY A 144 5.06 -1.30 19.29
C GLY A 144 6.50 -1.13 18.78
N GLU A 145 6.93 -1.99 17.87
CA GLU A 145 8.27 -1.95 17.26
C GLU A 145 8.44 -0.83 16.22
N ASN A 146 7.45 0.04 16.08
CA ASN A 146 7.48 1.19 15.16
C ASN A 146 7.90 0.77 13.75
N LEU A 147 7.09 -0.09 13.11
CA LEU A 147 7.35 -0.64 11.79
C LEU A 147 7.66 0.47 10.77
N PRO A 148 8.90 0.55 10.26
CA PRO A 148 9.24 1.56 9.29
C PRO A 148 8.64 1.25 7.93
N TYR A 149 8.39 2.31 7.17
CA TYR A 149 7.89 2.23 5.80
C TYR A 149 8.69 3.15 4.88
N THR A 150 8.60 2.89 3.58
CA THR A 150 9.14 3.77 2.55
C THR A 150 8.17 3.89 1.38
N ILE A 151 8.17 5.03 0.72
CA ILE A 151 7.43 5.18 -0.54
C ILE A 151 8.36 4.72 -1.67
N LEU A 152 7.95 3.70 -2.39
CA LEU A 152 8.61 3.23 -3.61
C LEU A 152 7.95 3.86 -4.82
N ASP A 153 8.76 4.49 -5.66
CA ASP A 153 8.39 5.02 -6.96
C ASP A 153 9.52 4.73 -7.98
N SER A 154 9.38 5.19 -9.22
CA SER A 154 10.35 4.93 -10.29
C SER A 154 11.78 5.40 -10.01
N THR A 155 12.01 6.25 -8.98
CA THR A 155 13.32 6.85 -8.67
C THR A 155 14.12 6.05 -7.66
N ASN A 156 13.48 5.14 -6.89
CA ASN A 156 14.11 4.46 -5.75
C ASN A 156 13.83 2.96 -5.66
N LEU A 157 13.38 2.34 -6.75
CA LEU A 157 13.09 0.89 -6.76
C LEU A 157 14.34 0.05 -6.46
N PRO A 158 14.19 -1.08 -5.75
CA PRO A 158 15.27 -2.04 -5.57
C PRO A 158 15.72 -2.63 -6.91
N ALA A 159 16.90 -3.25 -6.95
CA ALA A 159 17.39 -3.91 -8.17
C ALA A 159 16.40 -4.98 -8.64
N GLN A 160 16.24 -5.13 -9.95
CA GLN A 160 15.33 -6.13 -10.52
C GLN A 160 15.75 -7.54 -10.10
N GLY A 161 14.78 -8.34 -9.64
CA GLY A 161 15.01 -9.73 -9.19
C GLY A 161 15.67 -9.84 -7.80
N SER A 162 15.93 -8.72 -7.12
CA SER A 162 16.34 -8.77 -5.71
C SER A 162 15.14 -8.99 -4.81
N ASP A 163 15.33 -9.76 -3.72
CA ASP A 163 14.38 -9.75 -2.64
C ASP A 163 14.30 -8.34 -2.06
N TRP A 164 13.09 -7.79 -2.05
CA TRP A 164 12.91 -6.46 -1.52
C TRP A 164 12.77 -6.52 0.01
N ASN A 165 13.55 -5.67 0.66
CA ASN A 165 13.49 -5.44 2.09
C ASN A 165 13.59 -3.94 2.36
N ALA A 166 12.53 -3.33 2.89
CA ALA A 166 12.48 -1.90 3.22
C ALA A 166 13.56 -1.47 4.21
N LEU A 167 14.09 -2.42 4.96
CA LEU A 167 15.08 -2.22 6.03
C LEU A 167 16.44 -2.83 5.69
N SER A 168 16.77 -2.98 4.40
CA SER A 168 18.04 -3.56 3.95
C SER A 168 19.28 -2.81 4.45
N TYR A 169 19.11 -1.65 5.08
CA TYR A 169 20.20 -0.86 5.67
C TYR A 169 20.67 -1.36 7.05
N PHE A 170 20.01 -2.36 7.66
CA PHE A 170 20.49 -3.02 8.87
C PHE A 170 19.99 -4.47 8.95
N ASP A 171 20.75 -5.32 9.66
CA ASP A 171 20.43 -6.72 9.86
C ASP A 171 19.51 -6.90 11.08
N TYR A 172 18.20 -6.67 10.87
CA TYR A 172 17.22 -6.79 11.96
C TYR A 172 17.07 -8.24 12.46
N GLU A 173 17.33 -9.25 11.63
CA GLU A 173 17.28 -10.64 12.07
C GLU A 173 18.33 -10.90 13.14
N ALA A 174 19.57 -10.48 12.91
CA ALA A 174 20.65 -10.61 13.90
C ALA A 174 20.33 -9.83 15.19
N GLU A 175 19.73 -8.64 15.07
CA GLU A 175 19.33 -7.82 16.22
C GLU A 175 18.27 -8.55 17.06
N PHE A 176 17.16 -9.01 16.46
CA PHE A 176 16.14 -9.75 17.17
C PHE A 176 16.70 -11.05 17.80
N TRP A 177 17.52 -11.82 17.07
CA TRP A 177 18.16 -13.01 17.63
C TRP A 177 19.08 -12.67 18.82
N SER A 178 19.70 -11.53 18.85
CA SER A 178 20.52 -11.10 19.98
C SER A 178 19.69 -10.77 21.23
N LEU A 179 18.47 -10.22 21.03
CA LEU A 179 17.53 -9.91 22.12
C LEU A 179 16.91 -11.16 22.75
N TRP A 180 16.75 -12.24 21.98
CA TRP A 180 16.04 -13.44 22.40
C TRP A 180 16.94 -14.50 23.07
N LYS A 181 18.22 -14.26 23.19
CA LYS A 181 19.19 -15.12 23.90
C LYS A 181 19.24 -14.79 25.38
#